data_c9feb68de695e27cc628341ead265365
#
_entry.id   c9feb68de695e27cc628341ead265365
#
_cell.length_a   1.000
_cell.length_b   1.000
_cell.length_c   1.000
_cell.angle_alpha   90.00
_cell.angle_beta   90.00
_cell.angle_gamma   90.00
#
_symmetry.space_group_name_H-M   'P 1'
#
loop_
_entity.id
_entity.type
_entity.pdbx_description
1 polymer ?
#
loop_
_entity_poly.entity_id
_entity_poly.type
_entity_poly.pdbx_seq_one_letter_code
_entity_poly.pdbx_strand_id
1 'polypeptide(L)'
;AIELQHTSIQPEVIEKRALSYAREGIAQAWIPFLRSKLMEEANTGKHGGLFIEQYPARPFERWAHGFHFGRLWLYDPARRMLWRGHFDNHHIPVDYSEWYSAEGEEMTAGGYSRVSKRWKELTLWGPYSIDQIRIKARPRNAWQTNRYQMPAGRIADFVTEDETD
;
A
#
# COMPACT_ATOMS: atom_id res chain seq x y z
N ALA A 1 -17.45 -8.08 4.40
CA ALA A 1 -17.55 -7.06 3.33
C ALA A 1 -16.28 -7.02 2.50
N ILE A 2 -16.39 -6.89 1.21
CA ILE A 2 -15.28 -6.68 0.28
C ILE A 2 -15.56 -5.37 -0.43
N GLU A 3 -14.68 -4.39 -0.23
CA GLU A 3 -14.81 -3.05 -0.80
C GLU A 3 -13.78 -2.89 -1.93
N LEU A 4 -14.27 -2.78 -3.17
CA LEU A 4 -13.47 -2.48 -4.35
C LEU A 4 -13.46 -0.97 -4.58
N GLN A 5 -12.31 -0.35 -4.43
CA GLN A 5 -12.17 1.11 -4.50
C GLN A 5 -11.43 1.54 -5.77
N HIS A 6 -12.18 2.08 -6.74
CA HIS A 6 -11.62 2.53 -8.03
C HIS A 6 -11.39 4.05 -8.11
N THR A 7 -12.11 4.84 -7.32
CA THR A 7 -11.95 6.29 -7.28
C THR A 7 -11.21 6.73 -6.02
N SER A 8 -10.64 7.93 -6.06
CA SER A 8 -10.06 8.52 -4.87
C SER A 8 -11.14 8.80 -3.83
N ILE A 9 -10.88 8.38 -2.60
CA ILE A 9 -11.77 8.57 -1.45
C ILE A 9 -10.94 9.08 -0.28
N GLN A 10 -11.53 9.94 0.53
CA GLN A 10 -10.87 10.44 1.74
C GLN A 10 -10.74 9.31 2.78
N PRO A 11 -9.57 9.16 3.40
CA PRO A 11 -9.35 8.12 4.41
C PRO A 11 -10.35 8.15 5.56
N GLU A 12 -10.81 9.33 5.95
CA GLU A 12 -11.79 9.51 7.02
C GLU A 12 -13.16 8.87 6.70
N VAL A 13 -13.53 8.86 5.41
CA VAL A 13 -14.76 8.20 4.94
C VAL A 13 -14.61 6.69 5.00
N ILE A 14 -13.44 6.17 4.59
CA ILE A 14 -13.13 4.74 4.70
C ILE A 14 -13.12 4.31 6.16
N GLU A 15 -12.47 5.08 7.02
CA GLU A 15 -12.36 4.77 8.45
C GLU A 15 -13.74 4.66 9.10
N LYS A 16 -14.67 5.57 8.79
CA LYS A 16 -16.06 5.48 9.28
C LYS A 16 -16.74 4.18 8.86
N ARG A 17 -16.62 3.79 7.60
CA ARG A 17 -17.18 2.52 7.11
C ARG A 17 -16.51 1.33 7.79
N ALA A 18 -15.21 1.32 7.88
CA ALA A 18 -14.45 0.25 8.51
C ALA A 18 -14.80 0.09 9.98
N LEU A 19 -15.00 1.19 10.71
CA LEU A 19 -15.47 1.19 12.09
C LEU A 19 -16.90 0.60 12.21
N SER A 20 -17.79 0.93 11.29
CA SER A 20 -19.14 0.35 11.26
C SER A 20 -19.08 -1.17 11.10
N TYR A 21 -18.32 -1.67 10.15
CA TYR A 21 -18.11 -3.11 9.97
C TYR A 21 -17.49 -3.78 11.21
N ALA A 22 -16.50 -3.14 11.82
CA ALA A 22 -15.85 -3.67 13.01
C ALA A 22 -16.82 -3.80 14.19
N ARG A 23 -17.70 -2.81 14.41
CA ARG A 23 -18.72 -2.84 15.47
C ARG A 23 -19.73 -3.97 15.30
N GLU A 24 -20.03 -4.33 14.06
CA GLU A 24 -20.96 -5.42 13.74
C GLU A 24 -20.28 -6.78 13.58
N GLY A 25 -18.98 -6.87 13.84
CA GLY A 25 -18.20 -8.10 13.72
C GLY A 25 -18.03 -8.61 12.29
N ILE A 26 -18.22 -7.75 11.30
CA ILE A 26 -18.12 -8.10 9.88
C ILE A 26 -16.66 -8.13 9.46
N ALA A 27 -16.22 -9.26 8.92
CA ALA A 27 -14.90 -9.36 8.29
C ALA A 27 -14.87 -8.50 7.01
N GLN A 28 -13.78 -7.73 6.85
CA GLN A 28 -13.69 -6.74 5.78
C GLN A 28 -12.34 -6.79 5.06
N ALA A 29 -12.37 -6.51 3.76
CA ALA A 29 -11.20 -6.30 2.92
C ALA A 29 -11.37 -5.04 2.09
N TRP A 30 -10.31 -4.26 1.96
CA TRP A 30 -10.25 -3.02 1.20
C TRP A 30 -9.28 -3.18 0.05
N ILE A 31 -9.79 -3.17 -1.18
CA ILE A 31 -9.04 -3.52 -2.39
C ILE A 31 -9.05 -2.33 -3.35
N PRO A 32 -7.95 -1.56 -3.42
CA PRO A 32 -7.79 -0.53 -4.43
C PRO A 32 -7.71 -1.11 -5.83
N PHE A 33 -8.14 -0.33 -6.82
CA PHE A 33 -7.87 -0.65 -8.22
C PHE A 33 -6.43 -0.29 -8.57
N LEU A 34 -5.75 -1.22 -9.21
CA LEU A 34 -4.44 -0.99 -9.79
C LEU A 34 -4.58 -0.09 -11.04
N ARG A 35 -3.75 0.93 -11.12
CA ARG A 35 -3.77 1.86 -12.23
C ARG A 35 -2.98 1.30 -13.41
N SER A 36 -3.65 1.00 -14.52
CA SER A 36 -3.07 0.33 -15.69
C SER A 36 -1.84 1.06 -16.25
N LYS A 37 -1.85 2.40 -16.28
CA LYS A 37 -0.70 3.20 -16.75
C LYS A 37 0.57 2.97 -15.95
N LEU A 38 0.46 2.73 -14.65
CA LEU A 38 1.61 2.49 -13.80
C LEU A 38 2.18 1.08 -13.98
N MET A 39 1.37 0.15 -14.49
CA MET A 39 1.84 -1.20 -14.83
C MET A 39 2.78 -1.21 -16.04
N GLU A 40 2.68 -0.24 -16.94
CA GLU A 40 3.59 -0.09 -18.08
C GLU A 40 5.02 0.25 -17.65
N GLU A 41 5.16 0.87 -16.48
CA GLU A 41 6.45 1.23 -15.87
C GLU A 41 7.04 0.14 -14.98
N ALA A 42 6.32 -0.98 -14.82
CA ALA A 42 6.75 -2.07 -13.95
C ALA A 42 7.92 -2.85 -14.53
N ASN A 43 8.90 -3.14 -13.68
CA ASN A 43 10.05 -3.97 -13.99
C ASN A 43 9.96 -5.30 -13.23
N THR A 44 10.78 -6.28 -13.63
CA THR A 44 10.91 -7.52 -12.86
C THR A 44 11.57 -7.22 -11.52
N GLY A 45 10.90 -7.58 -10.43
CA GLY A 45 11.39 -7.40 -9.07
C GLY A 45 12.40 -8.49 -8.67
N LYS A 46 13.11 -8.25 -7.58
CA LYS A 46 14.16 -9.14 -7.05
C LYS A 46 13.69 -10.56 -6.71
N HIS A 47 12.39 -10.75 -6.52
CA HIS A 47 11.78 -12.03 -6.12
C HIS A 47 10.84 -12.60 -7.19
N GLY A 48 11.04 -12.25 -8.47
CA GLY A 48 10.22 -12.72 -9.57
C GLY A 48 8.87 -12.03 -9.72
N GLY A 49 8.52 -11.10 -8.83
CA GLY A 49 7.34 -10.26 -8.95
C GLY A 49 7.59 -9.05 -9.84
N LEU A 50 6.59 -8.20 -9.97
CA LEU A 50 6.75 -6.88 -10.61
C LEU A 50 7.12 -5.82 -9.58
N PHE A 51 7.85 -4.80 -10.03
CA PHE A 51 8.33 -3.72 -9.19
C PHE A 51 8.11 -2.37 -9.87
N ILE A 52 7.51 -1.43 -9.14
CA ILE A 52 7.33 -0.03 -9.56
C ILE A 52 8.05 0.84 -8.54
N GLU A 53 9.14 1.46 -8.97
CA GLU A 53 10.03 2.23 -8.08
C GLU A 53 9.38 3.51 -7.54
N GLN A 54 8.59 4.20 -8.35
CA GLN A 54 7.97 5.48 -8.02
C GLN A 54 6.44 5.40 -8.19
N TYR A 55 5.80 4.64 -7.32
CA TYR A 55 4.35 4.54 -7.29
C TYR A 55 3.75 5.70 -6.49
N PRO A 56 2.94 6.58 -7.11
CA PRO A 56 2.31 7.69 -6.41
C PRO A 56 1.10 7.18 -5.60
N ALA A 57 1.39 6.55 -4.46
CA ALA A 57 0.39 5.94 -3.61
C ALA A 57 -0.60 6.98 -3.09
N ARG A 58 -1.89 6.77 -3.36
CA ARG A 58 -2.97 7.62 -2.87
C ARG A 58 -3.19 7.41 -1.37
N PRO A 59 -3.73 8.41 -0.65
CA PRO A 59 -3.94 8.29 0.80
C PRO A 59 -4.75 7.05 1.20
N PHE A 60 -5.81 6.71 0.46
CA PHE A 60 -6.61 5.53 0.76
C PHE A 60 -5.89 4.20 0.48
N GLU A 61 -4.96 4.16 -0.48
CA GLU A 61 -4.13 2.99 -0.74
C GLU A 61 -3.15 2.75 0.42
N ARG A 62 -2.58 3.83 0.94
CA ARG A 62 -1.72 3.77 2.14
C ARG A 62 -2.50 3.33 3.37
N TRP A 63 -3.72 3.84 3.52
CA TRP A 63 -4.62 3.42 4.59
C TRP A 63 -4.96 1.93 4.48
N ALA A 64 -5.34 1.46 3.29
CA ALA A 64 -5.63 0.04 3.05
C ALA A 64 -4.42 -0.85 3.31
N HIS A 65 -3.22 -0.43 2.88
CA HIS A 65 -1.98 -1.13 3.17
C HIS A 65 -1.73 -1.27 4.67
N GLY A 66 -1.89 -0.19 5.44
CA GLY A 66 -1.80 -0.24 6.90
C GLY A 66 -2.88 -1.10 7.53
N PHE A 67 -4.13 -0.97 7.10
CA PHE A 67 -5.25 -1.76 7.57
C PHE A 67 -5.00 -3.28 7.41
N HIS A 68 -4.38 -3.69 6.32
CA HIS A 68 -4.02 -5.08 6.00
C HIS A 68 -2.63 -5.49 6.51
N PHE A 69 -2.00 -4.69 7.38
CA PHE A 69 -0.67 -4.93 7.93
C PHE A 69 0.41 -5.21 6.87
N GLY A 70 0.37 -4.45 5.79
CA GLY A 70 1.34 -4.52 4.70
C GLY A 70 1.04 -5.57 3.63
N ARG A 71 -0.06 -6.30 3.75
CA ARG A 71 -0.49 -7.31 2.78
C ARG A 71 -1.69 -6.79 1.98
N LEU A 72 -1.42 -5.94 1.02
CA LEU A 72 -2.45 -5.30 0.20
C LEU A 72 -2.79 -6.17 -1.02
N TRP A 73 -4.08 -6.29 -1.31
CA TRP A 73 -4.54 -6.82 -2.58
C TRP A 73 -5.01 -5.67 -3.47
N LEU A 74 -4.67 -5.72 -4.77
CA LEU A 74 -5.06 -4.74 -5.77
C LEU A 74 -5.76 -5.45 -6.92
N TYR A 75 -6.84 -4.85 -7.40
CA TYR A 75 -7.56 -5.36 -8.54
C TYR A 75 -7.12 -4.67 -9.83
N ASP A 76 -6.75 -5.47 -10.83
CA ASP A 76 -6.40 -5.01 -12.18
C ASP A 76 -7.63 -5.15 -13.09
N PRO A 77 -8.32 -4.06 -13.42
CA PRO A 77 -9.54 -4.12 -14.20
C PRO A 77 -9.29 -4.50 -15.66
N ALA A 78 -8.11 -4.20 -16.21
CA ALA A 78 -7.77 -4.52 -17.59
C ALA A 78 -7.61 -6.03 -17.82
N ARG A 79 -7.06 -6.73 -16.83
CA ARG A 79 -6.84 -8.18 -16.87
C ARG A 79 -7.89 -9.00 -16.11
N ARG A 80 -8.72 -8.33 -15.31
CA ARG A 80 -9.67 -8.96 -14.36
C ARG A 80 -8.98 -9.92 -13.40
N MET A 81 -7.82 -9.50 -12.90
CA MET A 81 -6.95 -10.27 -12.04
C MET A 81 -6.68 -9.52 -10.74
N LEU A 82 -6.24 -10.24 -9.73
CA LEU A 82 -5.79 -9.69 -8.46
C LEU A 82 -4.27 -9.79 -8.34
N TRP A 83 -3.68 -8.79 -7.72
CA TRP A 83 -2.27 -8.75 -7.38
C TRP A 83 -2.11 -8.60 -5.89
N ARG A 84 -1.20 -9.35 -5.29
CA ARG A 84 -0.76 -9.08 -3.93
C ARG A 84 0.33 -8.02 -3.98
N GLY A 85 0.15 -6.94 -3.24
CA GLY A 85 1.04 -5.80 -3.23
C GLY A 85 1.60 -5.47 -1.86
N HIS A 86 2.77 -4.85 -1.86
CA HIS A 86 3.39 -4.30 -0.67
C HIS A 86 4.08 -2.99 -1.01
N PHE A 87 3.87 -1.98 -0.16
CA PHE A 87 4.54 -0.70 -0.25
C PHE A 87 5.75 -0.64 0.67
N ASP A 88 6.87 -0.24 0.10
CA ASP A 88 8.07 0.17 0.83
C ASP A 88 8.32 1.66 0.66
N ASN A 89 9.14 2.22 1.52
CA ASN A 89 9.55 3.60 1.42
C ASN A 89 10.44 3.80 0.19
N HIS A 90 10.13 4.83 -0.60
CA HIS A 90 11.01 5.29 -1.67
C HIS A 90 11.92 6.39 -1.12
N HIS A 91 13.23 6.20 -1.27
CA HIS A 91 14.24 7.12 -0.80
C HIS A 91 14.74 8.02 -1.92
N ILE A 92 14.81 9.31 -1.64
CA ILE A 92 15.33 10.32 -2.56
C ILE A 92 16.70 10.74 -2.04
N PRO A 93 17.77 10.60 -2.85
CA PRO A 93 19.09 11.11 -2.48
C PRO A 93 19.05 12.64 -2.45
N VAL A 94 19.72 13.21 -1.47
CA VAL A 94 19.97 14.65 -1.36
C VAL A 94 21.47 14.85 -1.56
N ASP A 95 21.83 15.48 -2.67
CA ASP A 95 23.22 15.68 -3.04
C ASP A 95 23.95 16.55 -2.00
N TYR A 96 25.20 16.19 -1.76
CA TYR A 96 26.08 16.99 -0.92
C TYR A 96 26.44 18.28 -1.64
N SER A 97 26.37 19.39 -0.93
CA SER A 97 26.79 20.70 -1.42
C SER A 97 27.52 21.49 -0.37
N GLU A 98 28.48 22.29 -0.80
CA GLU A 98 29.25 23.22 0.02
C GLU A 98 29.12 24.62 -0.55
N TRP A 99 29.04 25.61 0.31
CA TRP A 99 29.03 27.02 -0.10
C TRP A 99 29.49 27.90 1.06
N TYR A 100 29.82 29.12 0.77
CA TYR A 100 30.12 30.12 1.80
C TYR A 100 28.94 31.04 2.03
N SER A 101 28.63 31.33 3.30
CA SER A 101 27.65 32.33 3.68
C SER A 101 28.08 33.74 3.30
N ALA A 102 27.18 34.70 3.39
CA ALA A 102 27.52 36.12 3.15
C ALA A 102 28.58 36.64 4.15
N GLU A 103 28.68 36.03 5.31
CA GLU A 103 29.64 36.33 6.37
C GLU A 103 30.98 35.56 6.17
N GLY A 104 31.09 34.73 5.12
CA GLY A 104 32.31 33.98 4.79
C GLY A 104 32.48 32.68 5.58
N GLU A 105 31.43 32.20 6.23
CA GLU A 105 31.41 30.89 6.91
C GLU A 105 31.21 29.76 5.91
N GLU A 106 31.96 28.70 6.06
CA GLU A 106 31.76 27.47 5.28
C GLU A 106 30.49 26.76 5.70
N MET A 107 29.61 26.52 4.75
CA MET A 107 28.32 25.89 4.95
C MET A 107 28.27 24.60 4.15
N THR A 108 27.65 23.57 4.70
CA THR A 108 27.44 22.29 4.04
C THR A 108 25.99 21.83 4.17
N ALA A 109 25.52 21.11 3.17
CA ALA A 109 24.21 20.45 3.22
C ALA A 109 24.18 19.23 2.30
N GLY A 110 23.26 18.29 2.58
CA GLY A 110 23.06 17.10 1.77
C GLY A 110 23.92 15.92 2.22
N GLY A 111 24.22 15.02 1.28
CA GLY A 111 24.96 13.79 1.55
C GLY A 111 24.15 12.72 2.30
N TYR A 112 22.83 12.80 2.28
CA TYR A 112 21.91 11.85 2.91
C TYR A 112 20.76 11.49 1.98
N SER A 113 19.95 10.50 2.34
CA SER A 113 18.69 10.21 1.68
C SER A 113 17.50 10.56 2.58
N ARG A 114 16.37 10.92 1.98
CA ARG A 114 15.11 11.16 2.66
C ARG A 114 13.99 10.30 2.09
N VAL A 115 13.03 9.95 2.92
CA VAL A 115 11.83 9.23 2.48
C VAL A 115 10.94 10.17 1.66
N SER A 116 10.53 9.73 0.48
CA SER A 116 9.58 10.45 -0.35
C SER A 116 8.21 10.53 0.32
N LYS A 117 7.60 11.71 0.31
CA LYS A 117 6.20 11.90 0.70
C LYS A 117 5.23 11.53 -0.43
N ARG A 118 5.69 11.61 -1.69
CA ARG A 118 4.87 11.41 -2.87
C ARG A 118 4.86 9.96 -3.33
N TRP A 119 6.02 9.32 -3.35
CA TRP A 119 6.20 8.00 -3.94
C TRP A 119 6.44 6.92 -2.89
N LYS A 120 5.96 5.73 -3.20
CA LYS A 120 6.30 4.46 -2.56
C LYS A 120 6.90 3.53 -3.60
N GLU A 121 7.70 2.60 -3.16
CA GLU A 121 8.06 1.44 -3.97
C GLU A 121 6.94 0.42 -3.85
N LEU A 122 6.42 -0.08 -4.97
CA LEU A 122 5.38 -1.09 -4.98
C LEU A 122 5.93 -2.39 -5.55
N THR A 123 5.90 -3.44 -4.75
CA THR A 123 6.16 -4.81 -5.19
C THR A 123 4.84 -5.54 -5.38
N LEU A 124 4.70 -6.22 -6.50
CA LEU A 124 3.51 -6.97 -6.88
C LEU A 124 3.84 -8.44 -7.14
N TRP A 125 3.05 -9.34 -6.58
CA TRP A 125 3.05 -10.77 -6.85
C TRP A 125 1.74 -11.19 -7.49
N GLY A 126 1.79 -12.08 -8.45
CA GLY A 126 0.66 -12.52 -9.24
C GLY A 126 0.98 -12.43 -10.74
N PRO A 127 -0.03 -12.27 -11.61
CA PRO A 127 -1.45 -12.09 -11.26
C PRO A 127 -2.13 -13.38 -10.80
N TYR A 128 -3.20 -13.22 -10.01
CA TYR A 128 -4.04 -14.33 -9.57
C TYR A 128 -5.45 -14.17 -10.13
N SER A 129 -6.00 -15.24 -10.69
CA SER A 129 -7.43 -15.28 -11.00
C SER A 129 -8.25 -15.47 -9.71
N ILE A 130 -9.52 -15.10 -9.76
CA ILE A 130 -10.40 -15.26 -8.59
C ILE A 130 -10.50 -16.73 -8.14
N ASP A 131 -10.36 -17.67 -9.06
CA ASP A 131 -10.44 -19.10 -8.78
C ASP A 131 -9.25 -19.63 -7.99
N GLN A 132 -8.13 -18.92 -8.02
CA GLN A 132 -6.90 -19.24 -7.27
C GLN A 132 -6.90 -18.68 -5.85
N ILE A 133 -7.93 -17.95 -5.48
CA ILE A 133 -7.99 -17.23 -4.21
C ILE A 133 -9.14 -17.75 -3.37
N ARG A 134 -8.86 -18.03 -2.10
CA ARG A 134 -9.84 -18.32 -1.08
C ARG A 134 -9.91 -17.17 -0.09
N ILE A 135 -11.13 -16.87 0.36
CA ILE A 135 -11.35 -15.81 1.33
C ILE A 135 -11.58 -16.46 2.70
N LYS A 136 -10.75 -16.10 3.67
CA LYS A 136 -10.85 -16.56 5.05
C LYS A 136 -11.07 -15.38 5.98
N ALA A 137 -12.11 -15.47 6.82
CA ALA A 137 -12.30 -14.50 7.88
C ALA A 137 -11.37 -14.83 9.06
N ARG A 138 -10.54 -13.87 9.46
CA ARG A 138 -9.57 -14.03 10.56
C ARG A 138 -9.71 -12.89 11.57
N PRO A 139 -9.33 -13.10 12.84
CA PRO A 139 -9.17 -12.01 13.78
C PRO A 139 -8.13 -10.99 13.26
N ARG A 140 -8.39 -9.73 13.52
CA ARG A 140 -7.53 -8.62 13.19
C ARG A 140 -7.19 -7.85 14.45
N ASN A 141 -5.92 -7.60 14.69
CA ASN A 141 -5.44 -6.78 15.79
C ASN A 141 -5.85 -5.31 15.60
N ALA A 142 -5.90 -4.58 16.70
CA ALA A 142 -6.04 -3.14 16.65
C ALA A 142 -4.86 -2.51 15.90
N TRP A 143 -5.13 -1.43 15.18
CA TRP A 143 -4.13 -0.66 14.44
C TRP A 143 -4.27 0.81 14.79
N GLN A 144 -3.16 1.44 15.12
CA GLN A 144 -3.11 2.85 15.47
C GLN A 144 -1.91 3.51 14.78
N THR A 145 -2.16 4.68 14.21
CA THR A 145 -1.14 5.61 13.73
C THR A 145 -1.39 6.98 14.35
N ASN A 146 -0.55 7.96 14.03
CA ASN A 146 -0.79 9.34 14.46
C ASN A 146 -2.10 9.94 13.91
N ARG A 147 -2.67 9.36 12.88
CA ARG A 147 -3.87 9.87 12.18
C ARG A 147 -5.09 8.96 12.30
N TYR A 148 -4.90 7.66 12.49
CA TYR A 148 -5.97 6.67 12.41
C TYR A 148 -5.97 5.74 13.61
N GLN A 149 -7.17 5.38 14.04
CA GLN A 149 -7.38 4.36 15.06
C GLN A 149 -8.39 3.35 14.54
N MET A 150 -7.99 2.10 14.50
CA MET A 150 -8.86 1.00 14.13
C MET A 150 -8.84 -0.04 15.24
N PRO A 151 -9.97 -0.32 15.89
CA PRO A 151 -10.05 -1.34 16.94
C PRO A 151 -9.75 -2.73 16.37
N ALA A 152 -9.49 -3.67 17.25
CA ALA A 152 -9.49 -5.09 16.90
C ALA A 152 -10.84 -5.50 16.29
N GLY A 153 -10.82 -6.42 15.35
CA GLY A 153 -12.00 -6.85 14.62
C GLY A 153 -11.72 -8.08 13.78
N ARG A 154 -12.28 -8.12 12.58
CA ARG A 154 -12.09 -9.23 11.64
C ARG A 154 -11.67 -8.73 10.27
N ILE A 155 -10.77 -9.45 9.63
CA ILE A 155 -10.33 -9.22 8.27
C ILE A 155 -10.83 -10.34 7.35
N ALA A 156 -11.26 -10.00 6.14
CA ALA A 156 -11.42 -10.95 5.06
C ALA A 156 -10.07 -11.10 4.35
N ASP A 157 -9.33 -12.11 4.73
CA ASP A 157 -7.99 -12.38 4.23
C ASP A 157 -8.07 -13.23 2.96
N PHE A 158 -7.33 -12.80 1.95
CA PHE A 158 -7.22 -13.49 0.67
C PHE A 158 -5.98 -14.39 0.70
N VAL A 159 -6.20 -15.67 0.48
CA VAL A 159 -5.18 -16.70 0.58
C VAL A 159 -5.07 -17.42 -0.76
N THR A 160 -3.89 -17.53 -1.29
CA THR A 160 -3.60 -18.34 -2.48
C THR A 160 -3.49 -19.81 -2.13
N GLU A 161 -3.61 -20.69 -3.15
CA GLU A 161 -3.50 -22.14 -2.93
C GLU A 161 -2.14 -22.53 -2.37
N ASP A 162 -1.08 -21.84 -2.77
CA ASP A 162 0.30 -22.09 -2.31
C ASP A 162 0.52 -21.74 -0.83
N GLU A 163 -0.38 -20.98 -0.22
CA GLU A 163 -0.32 -20.56 1.18
C GLU A 163 -1.24 -21.38 2.11
N THR A 164 -1.85 -22.42 1.57
CA THR A 164 -2.88 -23.19 2.30
C THR A 164 -2.30 -24.38 3.07
N ASP A 165 -1.02 -24.65 2.94
CA ASP A 165 -0.29 -25.73 3.66
C ASP A 165 0.27 -25.29 5.03
#